data_955e733247d00b6de3eb9b99e2a586b0
#
_entry.id   955e733247d00b6de3eb9b99e2a586b0
#
_cell.length_a   1.000
_cell.length_b   1.000
_cell.length_c   1.000
_cell.angle_alpha   90.00
_cell.angle_beta   90.00
_cell.angle_gamma   90.00
#
_symmetry.space_group_name_H-M   'P 1'
#
loop_
_entity.id
_entity.type
_entity.pdbx_description
1 polymer ?
#
loop_
_entity_poly.entity_id
_entity_poly.type
_entity_poly.pdbx_seq_one_letter_code
_entity_poly.pdbx_strand_id
1 'polypeptide(L)'
;IKQPDAFLRALAAEAGIALGQRYASGLIFLPHDDDTAAQARKAFAATLREQGLAVSGWRTVPMDDSVCGELAKATMPRIEQIFVVPVLDVEGARMSADEFGLALYLARRRAEQRMQDAFGLGQNGLYVVSLSAYSIGYKGMVLPQHLPTLFPDLQRPELASSAV
;
A
#
# COMPACT_ATOMS: atom_id res chain seq x y z
N ILE A 1 -4.38 6.33 -17.75
CA ILE A 1 -4.96 5.76 -16.50
C ILE A 1 -5.00 6.91 -15.49
N LYS A 2 -6.17 7.17 -14.93
CA LYS A 2 -6.36 8.24 -13.94
C LYS A 2 -6.43 7.59 -12.56
N GLN A 3 -5.66 8.14 -11.60
CA GLN A 3 -5.70 7.72 -10.20
C GLN A 3 -7.15 7.82 -9.67
N PRO A 4 -7.65 6.85 -8.88
CA PRO A 4 -8.96 6.95 -8.22
C PRO A 4 -8.87 7.93 -7.03
N ASP A 5 -8.66 9.22 -7.33
CA ASP A 5 -8.28 10.26 -6.36
C ASP A 5 -9.35 10.47 -5.29
N ALA A 6 -10.62 10.58 -5.68
CA ALA A 6 -11.71 10.78 -4.73
C ALA A 6 -11.79 9.64 -3.70
N PHE A 7 -11.69 8.40 -4.16
CA PHE A 7 -11.68 7.21 -3.33
C PHE A 7 -10.48 7.20 -2.35
N LEU A 8 -9.27 7.41 -2.86
CA LEU A 8 -8.06 7.36 -2.03
C LEU A 8 -8.01 8.50 -1.00
N ARG A 9 -8.49 9.70 -1.36
CA ARG A 9 -8.59 10.83 -0.43
C ARG A 9 -9.63 10.58 0.66
N ALA A 10 -10.77 9.98 0.33
CA ALA A 10 -11.77 9.62 1.33
C ALA A 10 -11.20 8.63 2.35
N LEU A 11 -10.52 7.57 1.89
CA LEU A 11 -9.86 6.60 2.77
C LEU A 11 -8.78 7.22 3.66
N ALA A 12 -7.97 8.12 3.11
CA ALA A 12 -6.94 8.82 3.87
C ALA A 12 -7.55 9.75 4.93
N ALA A 13 -8.59 10.51 4.57
CA ALA A 13 -9.27 11.42 5.48
C ALA A 13 -9.91 10.68 6.66
N GLU A 14 -10.57 9.55 6.44
CA GLU A 14 -11.13 8.69 7.50
C GLU A 14 -10.05 8.16 8.44
N ALA A 15 -8.85 7.90 7.93
CA ALA A 15 -7.71 7.48 8.73
C ALA A 15 -6.92 8.66 9.38
N GLY A 16 -7.38 9.90 9.21
CA GLY A 16 -6.69 11.09 9.72
C GLY A 16 -5.38 11.41 9.00
N ILE A 17 -5.21 10.93 7.76
CA ILE A 17 -3.99 11.08 6.97
C ILE A 17 -4.12 12.28 6.04
N ALA A 18 -3.25 13.28 6.19
CA ALA A 18 -3.20 14.43 5.30
C ALA A 18 -2.43 14.08 4.01
N LEU A 19 -3.04 14.37 2.86
CA LEU A 19 -2.44 14.18 1.54
C LEU A 19 -2.23 15.51 0.83
N GLY A 20 -1.02 15.69 0.28
CA GLY A 20 -0.73 16.80 -0.63
C GLY A 20 -1.36 16.61 -2.02
N GLN A 21 -0.95 17.47 -2.98
CA GLN A 21 -1.40 17.34 -4.37
C GLN A 21 -0.89 16.06 -5.04
N ARG A 22 0.36 15.69 -4.76
CA ARG A 22 1.00 14.48 -5.29
C ARG A 22 1.20 13.49 -4.18
N TYR A 23 0.70 12.31 -4.38
CA TYR A 23 0.85 11.18 -3.47
C TYR A 23 0.76 9.85 -4.23
N ALA A 24 1.24 8.80 -3.60
CA ALA A 24 1.03 7.42 -4.02
C ALA A 24 0.33 6.65 -2.93
N SER A 25 -0.32 5.57 -3.30
CA SER A 25 -0.89 4.62 -2.36
C SER A 25 -0.55 3.20 -2.77
N GLY A 26 -0.54 2.30 -1.81
CA GLY A 26 -0.30 0.89 -2.05
C GLY A 26 -0.81 0.00 -0.94
N LEU A 27 -1.01 -1.28 -1.27
CA LEU A 27 -1.35 -2.32 -0.32
C LEU A 27 -0.11 -3.13 0.01
N ILE A 28 0.09 -3.34 1.29
CA ILE A 28 1.25 -4.03 1.84
C ILE A 28 0.76 -5.19 2.70
N PHE A 29 1.28 -6.38 2.44
CA PHE A 29 1.13 -7.52 3.33
C PHE A 29 2.21 -7.46 4.40
N LEU A 30 1.81 -7.60 5.64
CA LEU A 30 2.68 -7.53 6.82
C LEU A 30 2.54 -8.80 7.65
N PRO A 31 3.54 -9.12 8.48
CA PRO A 31 3.42 -10.16 9.50
C PRO A 31 2.27 -9.87 10.48
N HIS A 32 1.71 -10.92 11.06
CA HIS A 32 0.66 -10.79 12.09
C HIS A 32 1.20 -10.25 13.42
N ASP A 33 2.43 -10.62 13.76
CA ASP A 33 3.09 -10.15 14.98
C ASP A 33 3.30 -8.63 14.93
N ASP A 34 2.84 -7.94 15.94
CA ASP A 34 2.83 -6.48 15.99
C ASP A 34 4.23 -5.87 15.99
N ASP A 35 5.17 -6.50 16.69
CA ASP A 35 6.56 -6.02 16.77
C ASP A 35 7.27 -6.20 15.42
N THR A 36 7.10 -7.35 14.80
CA THR A 36 7.66 -7.65 13.48
C THR A 36 7.03 -6.75 12.42
N ALA A 37 5.71 -6.52 12.46
CA ALA A 37 5.03 -5.59 11.56
C ALA A 37 5.52 -4.14 11.74
N ALA A 38 5.76 -3.71 12.99
CA ALA A 38 6.30 -2.38 13.26
C ALA A 38 7.73 -2.23 12.72
N GLN A 39 8.57 -3.25 12.88
CA GLN A 39 9.93 -3.27 12.32
C GLN A 39 9.90 -3.22 10.78
N ALA A 40 9.01 -4.00 10.15
CA ALA A 40 8.84 -4.01 8.69
C ALA A 40 8.38 -2.64 8.17
N ARG A 41 7.40 -1.99 8.81
CA ARG A 41 6.98 -0.61 8.47
C ARG A 41 8.12 0.38 8.60
N LYS A 42 8.90 0.31 9.67
CA LYS A 42 10.06 1.19 9.90
C LYS A 42 11.14 1.00 8.83
N ALA A 43 11.46 -0.24 8.49
CA ALA A 43 12.43 -0.57 7.45
C ALA A 43 11.96 -0.10 6.06
N PHE A 44 10.67 -0.28 5.75
CA PHE A 44 10.10 0.22 4.51
C PHE A 44 10.11 1.74 4.43
N ALA A 45 9.73 2.43 5.52
CA ALA A 45 9.79 3.89 5.59
C ALA A 45 11.24 4.42 5.42
N ALA A 46 12.24 3.73 5.95
CA ALA A 46 13.64 4.07 5.74
C ALA A 46 14.04 3.95 4.27
N THR A 47 13.63 2.86 3.61
CA THR A 47 13.89 2.65 2.18
C THR A 47 13.21 3.71 1.30
N LEU A 48 11.98 4.10 1.64
CA LEU A 48 11.28 5.21 0.96
C LEU A 48 12.04 6.52 1.12
N ARG A 49 12.51 6.82 2.32
CA ARG A 49 13.26 8.06 2.61
C ARG A 49 14.56 8.16 1.81
N GLU A 50 15.26 7.06 1.59
CA GLU A 50 16.46 7.00 0.75
C GLU A 50 16.18 7.40 -0.73
N GLN A 51 14.92 7.34 -1.15
CA GLN A 51 14.48 7.75 -2.48
C GLN A 51 13.80 9.13 -2.48
N GLY A 52 13.94 9.93 -1.41
CA GLY A 52 13.31 11.24 -1.29
C GLY A 52 11.79 11.17 -1.09
N LEU A 53 11.30 10.09 -0.49
CA LEU A 53 9.88 9.87 -0.23
C LEU A 53 9.60 9.82 1.28
N ALA A 54 8.40 10.24 1.68
CA ALA A 54 7.95 10.14 3.06
C ALA A 54 6.61 9.40 3.16
N VAL A 55 6.44 8.67 4.25
CA VAL A 55 5.17 8.04 4.60
C VAL A 55 4.27 9.10 5.25
N SER A 56 3.11 9.38 4.66
CA SER A 56 2.08 10.23 5.25
C SER A 56 1.25 9.48 6.29
N GLY A 57 1.08 8.17 6.12
CA GLY A 57 0.37 7.35 7.08
C GLY A 57 0.12 5.93 6.61
N TRP A 58 -0.37 5.15 7.54
CA TRP A 58 -0.82 3.78 7.35
C TRP A 58 -2.25 3.63 7.83
N ARG A 59 -3.02 2.79 7.16
CA ARG A 59 -4.34 2.37 7.63
C ARG A 59 -4.48 0.87 7.49
N THR A 60 -5.15 0.22 8.44
CA THR A 60 -5.56 -1.17 8.30
C THR A 60 -6.66 -1.26 7.23
N VAL A 61 -6.53 -2.19 6.30
CA VAL A 61 -7.55 -2.44 5.28
C VAL A 61 -8.66 -3.28 5.92
N PRO A 62 -9.93 -2.81 5.91
CA PRO A 62 -11.04 -3.61 6.40
C PRO A 62 -11.23 -4.84 5.51
N MET A 63 -11.46 -6.00 6.14
CA MET A 63 -11.65 -7.26 5.44
C MET A 63 -12.82 -8.04 6.03
N ASP A 64 -13.61 -8.69 5.18
CA ASP A 64 -14.63 -9.66 5.54
C ASP A 64 -14.20 -11.04 5.02
N ASP A 65 -13.67 -11.87 5.90
CA ASP A 65 -13.15 -13.18 5.56
C ASP A 65 -14.22 -14.28 5.48
N SER A 66 -15.50 -13.93 5.64
CA SER A 66 -16.62 -14.88 5.59
C SER A 66 -16.69 -15.67 4.28
N VAL A 67 -16.18 -15.09 3.20
CA VAL A 67 -16.13 -15.71 1.86
C VAL A 67 -14.86 -16.52 1.60
N CYS A 68 -13.96 -16.60 2.57
CA CYS A 68 -12.69 -17.29 2.46
C CYS A 68 -12.82 -18.76 2.93
N GLY A 69 -12.17 -19.68 2.21
CA GLY A 69 -11.98 -21.03 2.71
C GLY A 69 -10.96 -21.10 3.85
N GLU A 70 -10.98 -22.20 4.60
CA GLU A 70 -10.15 -22.38 5.82
C GLU A 70 -8.65 -22.15 5.55
N LEU A 71 -8.14 -22.66 4.42
CA LEU A 71 -6.74 -22.46 4.06
C LEU A 71 -6.40 -20.99 3.82
N ALA A 72 -7.29 -20.24 3.15
CA ALA A 72 -7.12 -18.84 2.88
C ALA A 72 -7.15 -18.03 4.19
N LYS A 73 -8.05 -18.35 5.13
CA LYS A 73 -8.10 -17.74 6.46
C LYS A 73 -6.83 -17.99 7.26
N ALA A 74 -6.37 -19.25 7.29
CA ALA A 74 -5.17 -19.66 8.04
C ALA A 74 -3.88 -18.99 7.52
N THR A 75 -3.85 -18.61 6.25
CA THR A 75 -2.66 -18.03 5.60
C THR A 75 -2.82 -16.55 5.23
N MET A 76 -3.94 -15.94 5.61
CA MET A 76 -4.24 -14.55 5.30
C MET A 76 -3.22 -13.63 5.99
N PRO A 77 -2.53 -12.73 5.27
CA PRO A 77 -1.62 -11.79 5.89
C PRO A 77 -2.39 -10.64 6.56
N ARG A 78 -1.72 -9.91 7.44
CA ARG A 78 -2.16 -8.57 7.84
C ARG A 78 -2.03 -7.64 6.63
N ILE A 79 -3.11 -6.96 6.25
CA ILE A 79 -3.12 -6.07 5.09
C ILE A 79 -3.24 -4.62 5.55
N GLU A 80 -2.26 -3.82 5.21
CA GLU A 80 -2.28 -2.38 5.46
C GLU A 80 -2.11 -1.60 4.17
N GLN A 81 -2.73 -0.43 4.12
CA GLN A 81 -2.58 0.54 3.05
C GLN A 81 -1.63 1.63 3.51
N ILE A 82 -0.62 1.91 2.67
CA ILE A 82 0.33 2.99 2.86
C ILE A 82 -0.03 4.18 1.97
N PHE A 83 0.20 5.40 2.48
CA PHE A 83 0.20 6.63 1.70
C PHE A 83 1.59 7.26 1.74
N VAL A 84 2.10 7.62 0.57
CA VAL A 84 3.47 8.12 0.37
C VAL A 84 3.43 9.43 -0.40
N VAL A 85 4.24 10.37 0.02
CA VAL A 85 4.39 11.69 -0.64
C VAL A 85 5.87 11.94 -0.98
N PRO A 86 6.17 12.73 -2.02
CA PRO A 86 7.53 13.19 -2.25
C PRO A 86 7.93 14.21 -1.17
N VAL A 87 9.16 14.10 -0.71
CA VAL A 87 9.78 15.14 0.12
C VAL A 87 10.24 16.27 -0.80
N LEU A 88 10.14 17.53 -0.36
CA LEU A 88 10.74 18.65 -1.04
C LEU A 88 12.28 18.51 -0.94
N ASP A 89 12.99 18.88 -1.99
CA ASP A 89 14.43 18.93 -1.94
C ASP A 89 14.93 20.12 -1.08
N VAL A 90 16.24 20.29 -0.97
CA VAL A 90 16.88 21.34 -0.15
C VAL A 90 16.53 22.76 -0.66
N GLU A 91 16.16 22.87 -1.93
CA GLU A 91 15.78 24.14 -2.58
C GLU A 91 14.25 24.35 -2.58
N GLY A 92 13.49 23.41 -2.02
CA GLY A 92 12.02 23.46 -1.99
C GLY A 92 11.36 23.02 -3.30
N ALA A 93 12.14 22.47 -4.25
CA ALA A 93 11.62 21.94 -5.49
C ALA A 93 10.90 20.60 -5.27
N ARG A 94 9.89 20.34 -6.09
CA ARG A 94 9.11 19.11 -6.04
C ARG A 94 9.57 18.16 -7.14
N MET A 95 9.69 16.90 -6.83
CA MET A 95 9.86 15.85 -7.85
C MET A 95 8.82 16.01 -8.97
N SER A 96 9.25 15.87 -10.21
CA SER A 96 8.35 15.69 -11.35
C SER A 96 7.52 14.39 -11.20
N ALA A 97 6.54 14.18 -12.06
CA ALA A 97 5.73 12.95 -12.02
C ALA A 97 6.56 11.72 -12.34
N ASP A 98 7.48 11.84 -13.29
CA ASP A 98 8.35 10.72 -13.72
C ASP A 98 9.39 10.38 -12.64
N GLU A 99 10.03 11.39 -12.03
CA GLU A 99 10.95 11.18 -10.91
C GLU A 99 10.25 10.53 -9.72
N PHE A 100 9.03 10.95 -9.40
CA PHE A 100 8.23 10.34 -8.34
C PHE A 100 7.90 8.88 -8.65
N GLY A 101 7.49 8.59 -9.88
CA GLY A 101 7.23 7.22 -10.34
C GLY A 101 8.48 6.33 -10.25
N LEU A 102 9.63 6.84 -10.68
CA LEU A 102 10.90 6.13 -10.59
C LEU A 102 11.32 5.89 -9.13
N ALA A 103 11.20 6.91 -8.28
CA ALA A 103 11.51 6.80 -6.84
C ALA A 103 10.66 5.73 -6.15
N LEU A 104 9.35 5.66 -6.44
CA LEU A 104 8.44 4.62 -5.94
C LEU A 104 8.87 3.22 -6.40
N TYR A 105 9.21 3.07 -7.68
CA TYR A 105 9.68 1.80 -8.23
C TYR A 105 10.98 1.33 -7.56
N LEU A 106 11.97 2.22 -7.43
CA LEU A 106 13.25 1.90 -6.80
C LEU A 106 13.08 1.56 -5.31
N ALA A 107 12.25 2.33 -4.59
CA ALA A 107 11.96 2.07 -3.19
C ALA A 107 11.31 0.69 -3.01
N ARG A 108 10.33 0.34 -3.86
CA ARG A 108 9.67 -0.96 -3.85
C ARG A 108 10.69 -2.09 -4.07
N ARG A 109 11.51 -2.02 -5.12
CA ARG A 109 12.49 -3.07 -5.45
C ARG A 109 13.53 -3.27 -4.34
N ARG A 110 14.01 -2.16 -3.75
CA ARG A 110 14.96 -2.22 -2.63
C ARG A 110 14.31 -2.78 -1.36
N ALA A 111 13.07 -2.41 -1.08
CA ALA A 111 12.34 -2.94 0.06
C ALA A 111 12.11 -4.45 -0.07
N GLU A 112 11.65 -4.91 -1.23
CA GLU A 112 11.44 -6.34 -1.51
C GLU A 112 12.74 -7.13 -1.30
N GLN A 113 13.88 -6.65 -1.81
CA GLN A 113 15.17 -7.31 -1.63
C GLN A 113 15.60 -7.33 -0.15
N ARG A 114 15.55 -6.20 0.54
CA ARG A 114 15.96 -6.11 1.95
C ARG A 114 15.09 -6.96 2.86
N MET A 115 13.79 -7.03 2.59
CA MET A 115 12.87 -7.86 3.36
C MET A 115 13.12 -9.35 3.11
N GLN A 116 13.41 -9.73 1.86
CA GLN A 116 13.80 -11.09 1.53
C GLN A 116 15.10 -11.50 2.25
N ASP A 117 16.09 -10.61 2.32
CA ASP A 117 17.37 -10.85 2.98
C ASP A 117 17.22 -10.93 4.53
N ALA A 118 16.34 -10.09 5.10
CA ALA A 118 16.17 -9.99 6.55
C ALA A 118 15.22 -11.04 7.15
N PHE A 119 14.15 -11.40 6.44
CA PHE A 119 13.04 -12.22 6.95
C PHE A 119 12.79 -13.51 6.13
N GLY A 120 13.52 -13.70 5.03
CA GLY A 120 13.32 -14.81 4.10
C GLY A 120 12.07 -14.64 3.21
N LEU A 121 11.85 -15.63 2.34
CA LEU A 121 10.63 -15.74 1.54
C LEU A 121 9.54 -16.37 2.40
N GLY A 122 8.37 -15.75 2.51
CA GLY A 122 7.22 -16.35 3.16
C GLY A 122 6.38 -15.42 4.02
N GLN A 123 5.59 -15.99 4.95
CA GLN A 123 4.59 -15.28 5.76
C GLN A 123 5.17 -14.27 6.77
N ASN A 124 6.47 -14.32 7.03
CA ASN A 124 7.15 -13.48 8.02
C ASN A 124 7.75 -12.20 7.45
N GLY A 125 7.59 -11.96 6.14
CA GLY A 125 8.16 -10.80 5.46
C GLY A 125 7.12 -9.78 5.02
N LEU A 126 7.60 -8.59 4.64
CA LEU A 126 6.80 -7.58 3.99
C LEU A 126 6.68 -7.91 2.49
N TYR A 127 5.45 -7.87 1.96
CA TYR A 127 5.19 -8.01 0.53
C TYR A 127 4.42 -6.80 0.00
N VAL A 128 4.97 -6.15 -1.02
CA VAL A 128 4.34 -4.99 -1.66
C VAL A 128 3.39 -5.47 -2.76
N VAL A 129 2.09 -5.50 -2.47
CA VAL A 129 1.06 -5.85 -3.46
C VAL A 129 1.02 -4.82 -4.58
N SER A 130 0.94 -3.55 -4.19
CA SER A 130 0.98 -2.40 -5.10
C SER A 130 1.60 -1.20 -4.40
N LEU A 131 2.22 -0.32 -5.16
CA LEU A 131 2.64 1.01 -4.74
C LEU A 131 2.74 1.89 -5.99
N SER A 132 1.80 2.82 -6.15
CA SER A 132 1.70 3.61 -7.38
C SER A 132 1.05 4.97 -7.13
N ALA A 133 1.44 5.95 -7.94
CA ALA A 133 0.77 7.25 -8.04
C ALA A 133 -0.47 7.22 -8.96
N TYR A 134 -0.74 6.10 -9.64
CA TYR A 134 -1.78 6.04 -10.68
C TYR A 134 -2.85 4.99 -10.42
N SER A 135 -2.54 3.95 -9.64
CA SER A 135 -3.45 2.82 -9.42
C SER A 135 -3.27 2.24 -8.03
N ILE A 136 -4.27 1.50 -7.58
CA ILE A 136 -4.18 0.66 -6.40
C ILE A 136 -4.61 -0.76 -6.78
N GLY A 137 -3.90 -1.77 -6.30
CA GLY A 137 -4.22 -3.17 -6.53
C GLY A 137 -4.65 -3.85 -5.24
N TYR A 138 -5.78 -4.55 -5.29
CA TYR A 138 -6.24 -5.45 -4.24
C TYR A 138 -5.97 -6.90 -4.65
N LYS A 139 -5.50 -7.71 -3.71
CA LYS A 139 -5.16 -9.12 -3.96
C LYS A 139 -5.62 -9.98 -2.80
N GLY A 140 -6.36 -11.05 -3.10
CA GLY A 140 -6.85 -12.02 -2.12
C GLY A 140 -7.02 -13.41 -2.73
N MET A 141 -7.03 -14.44 -1.90
CA MET A 141 -7.27 -15.83 -2.30
C MET A 141 -8.77 -16.15 -2.23
N VAL A 142 -9.53 -15.55 -3.13
CA VAL A 142 -10.99 -15.76 -3.27
C VAL A 142 -11.34 -15.82 -4.75
N LEU A 143 -12.54 -16.34 -5.07
CA LEU A 143 -13.09 -16.21 -6.41
C LEU A 143 -13.33 -14.72 -6.74
N PRO A 144 -13.16 -14.31 -8.00
CA PRO A 144 -13.27 -12.90 -8.39
C PRO A 144 -14.56 -12.21 -7.94
N GLN A 145 -15.70 -12.90 -7.99
CA GLN A 145 -16.99 -12.37 -7.54
C GLN A 145 -17.06 -12.06 -6.04
N HIS A 146 -16.19 -12.65 -5.23
CA HIS A 146 -16.13 -12.45 -3.78
C HIS A 146 -15.13 -11.37 -3.37
N LEU A 147 -14.36 -10.84 -4.32
CA LEU A 147 -13.34 -9.81 -4.00
C LEU A 147 -13.94 -8.54 -3.37
N PRO A 148 -15.11 -8.02 -3.83
CA PRO A 148 -15.75 -6.89 -3.17
C PRO A 148 -16.30 -7.20 -1.78
N THR A 149 -16.64 -8.45 -1.48
CA THR A 149 -17.02 -8.87 -0.12
C THR A 149 -15.80 -8.93 0.78
N LEU A 150 -14.72 -9.57 0.32
CA LEU A 150 -13.46 -9.65 1.06
C LEU A 150 -12.91 -8.25 1.40
N PHE A 151 -13.02 -7.32 0.45
CA PHE A 151 -12.56 -5.93 0.61
C PHE A 151 -13.74 -4.95 0.49
N PRO A 152 -14.40 -4.60 1.59
CA PRO A 152 -15.52 -3.64 1.58
C PRO A 152 -15.19 -2.29 0.94
N ASP A 153 -13.93 -1.89 0.96
CA ASP A 153 -13.45 -0.69 0.25
C ASP A 153 -13.84 -0.68 -1.22
N LEU A 154 -13.89 -1.84 -1.88
CA LEU A 154 -14.23 -1.97 -3.30
C LEU A 154 -15.71 -1.73 -3.61
N GLN A 155 -16.56 -1.66 -2.58
CA GLN A 155 -18.00 -1.35 -2.72
C GLN A 155 -18.31 0.13 -2.54
N ARG A 156 -17.29 0.95 -2.29
CA ARG A 156 -17.48 2.37 -2.02
C ARG A 156 -17.88 3.13 -3.29
N PRO A 157 -18.84 4.08 -3.18
CA PRO A 157 -19.31 4.85 -4.33
C PRO A 157 -18.25 5.78 -4.93
N GLU A 158 -17.23 6.16 -4.13
CA GLU A 158 -16.12 6.98 -4.60
C GLU A 158 -15.13 6.21 -5.50
N LEU A 159 -15.21 4.88 -5.52
CA LEU A 159 -14.42 4.05 -6.41
C LEU A 159 -14.99 4.12 -7.83
N ALA A 160 -14.63 5.18 -8.55
CA ALA A 160 -14.86 5.23 -9.98
C ALA A 160 -13.83 4.33 -10.66
N SER A 161 -14.24 3.13 -11.03
CA SER A 161 -13.50 2.27 -11.95
C SER A 161 -13.68 2.85 -13.35
N SER A 162 -12.58 3.11 -14.07
CA SER A 162 -12.65 3.22 -15.52
C SER A 162 -12.86 1.82 -16.11
N ALA A 163 -14.04 1.25 -15.88
CA ALA A 163 -14.47 0.10 -16.65
C ALA A 163 -14.72 0.60 -18.08
N VAL A 164 -13.88 0.17 -18.98
CA VAL A 164 -14.11 0.22 -20.41
C VAL A 164 -14.85 -1.03 -20.80
#